data_cb17fa1089356c587dccae2d4b4204df
#
_entry.id   cb17fa1089356c587dccae2d4b4204df
#
_cell.length_a   1.000
_cell.length_b   1.000
_cell.length_c   1.000
_cell.angle_alpha   90.00
_cell.angle_beta   90.00
_cell.angle_gamma   90.00
#
_symmetry.space_group_name_H-M   'P 1'
#
loop_
_entity.id
_entity.type
_entity.pdbx_description
1 polymer ?
#
loop_
_entity_poly.entity_id
_entity_poly.type
_entity_poly.pdbx_seq_one_letter_code
_entity_poly.pdbx_strand_id
1 'polypeptide(L)'
;STEMHSDAFDRFHHGHSALHSLDPRIKVVVTIAFIVSNALLPDGAWMAFALAWLMILIANIASGLGVGFSFRRSFIALPFALAAITVLFSIPGKAVTSFHFLMWDMVITDAGLLRFVSIVVRSWLSVQMAILLVAVTEFPKIIHALNHLRVPTILTVIISFLYRYLFVLADEVMRLLRAREARSAVVAGSNSGGSVLWRARVTGNMAGQLFLRSYERSDRVYNAMLSRGYKGELMTMHSHEYRASDWQIGSIVFIGILIAQIVGRLP
;
A
#
# COMPACT_ATOMS: atom_id res chain seq x y z
N SER A 1 9.49 24.48 -7.93
CA SER A 1 8.96 23.49 -8.90
C SER A 1 9.40 22.05 -8.63
N THR A 2 10.31 21.80 -7.70
CA THR A 2 10.74 20.46 -7.26
C THR A 2 9.78 19.83 -6.26
N GLU A 3 9.03 20.60 -5.51
CA GLU A 3 8.06 20.08 -4.52
C GLU A 3 6.82 19.46 -5.17
N MET A 4 6.44 19.90 -6.36
CA MET A 4 5.21 19.42 -7.03
C MET A 4 5.32 17.98 -7.57
N HIS A 5 6.51 17.41 -7.70
CA HIS A 5 6.70 16.02 -8.16
C HIS A 5 6.82 15.00 -7.03
N SER A 6 7.19 15.42 -5.82
CA SER A 6 7.21 14.56 -4.64
C SER A 6 5.80 14.15 -4.21
N ASP A 7 4.84 15.07 -4.28
CA ASP A 7 3.45 14.84 -3.88
C ASP A 7 2.70 13.84 -4.78
N ALA A 8 3.16 13.63 -6.02
CA ALA A 8 2.51 12.68 -6.93
C ALA A 8 2.75 11.21 -6.54
N PHE A 9 3.86 10.92 -5.87
CA PHE A 9 4.25 9.56 -5.47
C PHE A 9 4.14 9.31 -3.96
N ASP A 10 4.23 10.36 -3.14
CA ASP A 10 4.10 10.26 -1.69
C ASP A 10 2.67 10.68 -1.28
N ARG A 11 1.89 9.72 -0.80
CA ARG A 11 0.51 9.92 -0.33
C ARG A 11 0.43 10.35 1.14
N PHE A 12 1.56 10.74 1.71
CA PHE A 12 1.65 11.23 3.07
C PHE A 12 0.92 12.58 3.20
N HIS A 13 0.07 12.70 4.22
CA HIS A 13 -0.59 13.95 4.57
C HIS A 13 0.14 14.57 5.76
N HIS A 14 0.75 15.73 5.54
CA HIS A 14 1.33 16.51 6.62
C HIS A 14 0.26 16.93 7.62
N GLY A 15 0.34 16.40 8.84
CA GLY A 15 -0.60 16.68 9.92
C GLY A 15 0.11 16.64 11.28
N HIS A 16 -0.41 17.40 12.25
CA HIS A 16 0.10 17.46 13.63
C HIS A 16 -0.81 16.71 14.60
N SER A 17 -1.38 15.57 14.21
CA SER A 17 -2.24 14.77 15.09
C SER A 17 -1.44 13.84 16.00
N ALA A 18 -2.09 13.35 17.06
CA ALA A 18 -1.50 12.39 17.99
C ALA A 18 -0.96 11.13 17.28
N LEU A 19 -1.64 10.68 16.20
CA LEU A 19 -1.17 9.55 15.40
C LEU A 19 0.07 9.89 14.55
N HIS A 20 0.24 11.12 14.10
CA HIS A 20 1.45 11.52 13.36
C HIS A 20 2.69 11.52 14.25
N SER A 21 2.55 11.90 15.51
CA SER A 21 3.66 11.97 16.47
C SER A 21 4.09 10.61 17.06
N LEU A 22 3.27 9.55 16.90
CA LEU A 22 3.57 8.20 17.36
C LEU A 22 4.79 7.58 16.65
N ASP A 23 5.53 6.73 17.37
CA ASP A 23 6.68 6.00 16.80
C ASP A 23 6.24 5.14 15.60
N PRO A 24 6.92 5.27 14.43
CA PRO A 24 6.62 4.50 13.23
C PRO A 24 6.66 2.98 13.42
N ARG A 25 7.48 2.49 14.33
CA ARG A 25 7.63 1.06 14.63
C ARG A 25 6.34 0.49 15.18
N ILE A 26 5.73 1.20 16.15
CA ILE A 26 4.47 0.79 16.77
C ILE A 26 3.34 0.84 15.75
N LYS A 27 3.28 1.88 14.91
CA LYS A 27 2.30 1.98 13.83
C LYS A 27 2.36 0.78 12.87
N VAL A 28 3.57 0.41 12.44
CA VAL A 28 3.75 -0.73 11.52
C VAL A 28 3.36 -2.04 12.19
N VAL A 29 3.81 -2.28 13.44
CA VAL A 29 3.49 -3.51 14.18
C VAL A 29 1.99 -3.64 14.41
N VAL A 30 1.34 -2.56 14.88
CA VAL A 30 -0.11 -2.52 15.11
C VAL A 30 -0.89 -2.77 13.82
N THR A 31 -0.47 -2.15 12.72
CA THR A 31 -1.13 -2.35 11.42
C THR A 31 -1.00 -3.80 10.95
N ILE A 32 0.17 -4.39 11.02
CA ILE A 32 0.40 -5.79 10.64
C ILE A 32 -0.42 -6.72 11.56
N ALA A 33 -0.35 -6.49 12.88
CA ALA A 33 -1.11 -7.27 13.85
C ALA A 33 -2.63 -7.19 13.60
N PHE A 34 -3.13 -6.00 13.29
CA PHE A 34 -4.53 -5.80 12.93
C PHE A 34 -4.93 -6.55 11.67
N ILE A 35 -4.13 -6.46 10.59
CA ILE A 35 -4.41 -7.14 9.32
C ILE A 35 -4.39 -8.66 9.50
N VAL A 36 -3.39 -9.19 10.20
CA VAL A 36 -3.27 -10.63 10.48
C VAL A 36 -4.43 -11.09 11.36
N SER A 37 -4.73 -10.34 12.44
CA SER A 37 -5.86 -10.65 13.32
C SER A 37 -7.19 -10.67 12.55
N ASN A 38 -7.43 -9.66 11.72
CA ASN A 38 -8.64 -9.56 10.91
C ASN A 38 -8.76 -10.72 9.89
N ALA A 39 -7.64 -11.18 9.33
CA ALA A 39 -7.61 -12.34 8.43
C ALA A 39 -7.95 -13.65 9.15
N LEU A 40 -7.62 -13.77 10.44
CA LEU A 40 -7.85 -14.96 11.27
C LEU A 40 -9.24 -15.03 11.92
N LEU A 41 -10.08 -13.99 11.75
CA LEU A 41 -11.45 -14.03 12.26
C LEU A 41 -12.29 -15.11 11.53
N PRO A 42 -13.20 -15.78 12.20
CA PRO A 42 -14.10 -16.73 11.55
C PRO A 42 -15.11 -16.04 10.64
N ASP A 43 -15.68 -16.78 9.69
CA ASP A 43 -16.72 -16.26 8.81
C ASP A 43 -18.00 -15.98 9.61
N GLY A 44 -18.65 -14.83 9.35
CA GLY A 44 -19.86 -14.42 10.06
C GLY A 44 -19.64 -13.75 11.41
N ALA A 45 -18.43 -13.48 11.83
CA ALA A 45 -18.13 -12.79 13.10
C ALA A 45 -18.47 -11.29 13.03
N TRP A 46 -19.74 -10.94 12.83
CA TRP A 46 -20.20 -9.55 12.59
C TRP A 46 -19.83 -8.60 13.71
N MET A 47 -19.92 -9.04 14.97
CA MET A 47 -19.55 -8.23 16.14
C MET A 47 -18.06 -7.88 16.13
N ALA A 48 -17.19 -8.83 15.75
CA ALA A 48 -15.76 -8.60 15.66
C ALA A 48 -15.42 -7.64 14.49
N PHE A 49 -16.11 -7.78 13.35
CA PHE A 49 -15.95 -6.85 12.23
C PHE A 49 -16.43 -5.43 12.59
N ALA A 50 -17.51 -5.30 13.35
CA ALA A 50 -17.98 -4.01 13.84
C ALA A 50 -16.97 -3.36 14.80
N LEU A 51 -16.37 -4.14 15.72
CA LEU A 51 -15.31 -3.66 16.61
C LEU A 51 -14.06 -3.25 15.82
N ALA A 52 -13.64 -4.05 14.85
CA ALA A 52 -12.51 -3.72 13.99
C ALA A 52 -12.76 -2.44 13.20
N TRP A 53 -13.96 -2.27 12.67
CA TRP A 53 -14.35 -1.03 11.98
C TRP A 53 -14.36 0.18 12.92
N LEU A 54 -14.89 0.02 14.15
CA LEU A 54 -14.87 1.06 15.17
C LEU A 54 -13.43 1.50 15.51
N MET A 55 -12.49 0.57 15.63
CA MET A 55 -11.08 0.87 15.86
C MET A 55 -10.48 1.70 14.71
N ILE A 56 -10.77 1.34 13.46
CA ILE A 56 -10.33 2.12 12.28
C ILE A 56 -10.97 3.52 12.29
N LEU A 57 -12.24 3.62 12.69
CA LEU A 57 -12.98 4.87 12.76
C LEU A 57 -12.35 5.82 13.79
N ILE A 58 -12.06 5.32 15.00
CA ILE A 58 -11.35 6.07 16.04
C ILE A 58 -9.98 6.51 15.53
N ALA A 59 -9.22 5.63 14.87
CA ALA A 59 -7.92 5.96 14.32
C ALA A 59 -8.00 7.03 13.21
N ASN A 60 -9.03 6.99 12.34
CA ASN A 60 -9.27 8.04 11.34
C ASN A 60 -9.59 9.40 11.97
N ILE A 61 -10.41 9.43 13.01
CA ILE A 61 -10.74 10.67 13.74
C ILE A 61 -9.48 11.20 14.43
N ALA A 62 -8.74 10.34 15.12
CA ALA A 62 -7.52 10.70 15.82
C ALA A 62 -6.38 11.15 14.86
N SER A 63 -6.39 10.71 13.60
CA SER A 63 -5.45 11.15 12.59
C SER A 63 -5.74 12.55 12.03
N GLY A 64 -6.96 13.06 12.21
CA GLY A 64 -7.39 14.34 11.62
C GLY A 64 -7.66 14.29 10.10
N LEU A 65 -7.54 13.12 9.45
CA LEU A 65 -7.76 12.96 8.01
C LEU A 65 -9.24 12.95 7.60
N GLY A 66 -10.14 12.75 8.59
CA GLY A 66 -11.57 12.62 8.36
C GLY A 66 -11.99 11.24 7.84
N VAL A 67 -13.16 10.78 8.25
CA VAL A 67 -13.70 9.44 7.95
C VAL A 67 -13.85 9.18 6.45
N GLY A 68 -14.19 10.22 5.68
CA GLY A 68 -14.37 10.14 4.24
C GLY A 68 -13.10 9.85 3.44
N PHE A 69 -11.93 10.16 3.99
CA PHE A 69 -10.66 9.97 3.31
C PHE A 69 -10.33 8.48 3.09
N SER A 70 -10.35 7.70 4.16
CA SER A 70 -10.08 6.25 4.09
C SER A 70 -11.20 5.51 3.35
N PHE A 71 -12.45 5.91 3.56
CA PHE A 71 -13.60 5.31 2.90
C PHE A 71 -13.54 5.45 1.37
N ARG A 72 -13.30 6.64 0.83
CA ARG A 72 -13.20 6.88 -0.62
C ARG A 72 -12.05 6.10 -1.26
N ARG A 73 -10.93 5.98 -0.56
CA ARG A 73 -9.74 5.29 -1.08
C ARG A 73 -9.83 3.78 -0.94
N SER A 74 -10.66 3.26 -0.04
CA SER A 74 -10.85 1.82 0.17
C SER A 74 -11.57 1.11 -0.99
N PHE A 75 -12.13 1.85 -1.95
CA PHE A 75 -12.63 1.28 -3.21
C PHE A 75 -11.56 0.54 -4.02
N ILE A 76 -10.27 0.76 -3.73
CA ILE A 76 -9.17 -0.05 -4.27
C ILE A 76 -9.25 -1.53 -3.85
N ALA A 77 -10.07 -1.87 -2.85
CA ALA A 77 -10.39 -3.26 -2.49
C ALA A 77 -11.39 -3.96 -3.43
N LEU A 78 -12.03 -3.22 -4.34
CA LEU A 78 -13.03 -3.77 -5.29
C LEU A 78 -12.53 -4.97 -6.13
N PRO A 79 -11.29 -5.00 -6.66
CA PRO A 79 -10.77 -6.17 -7.37
C PRO A 79 -10.74 -7.43 -6.51
N PHE A 80 -10.51 -7.31 -5.20
CA PHE A 80 -10.55 -8.46 -4.28
C PHE A 80 -11.97 -9.00 -4.11
N ALA A 81 -12.98 -8.12 -4.09
CA ALA A 81 -14.39 -8.52 -4.10
C ALA A 81 -14.75 -9.29 -5.40
N LEU A 82 -14.25 -8.83 -6.55
CA LEU A 82 -14.44 -9.53 -7.83
C LEU A 82 -13.79 -10.92 -7.81
N ALA A 83 -12.58 -11.05 -7.28
CA ALA A 83 -11.91 -12.35 -7.13
C ALA A 83 -12.66 -13.29 -6.17
N ALA A 84 -13.28 -12.74 -5.13
CA ALA A 84 -14.06 -13.52 -4.16
C ALA A 84 -15.41 -14.05 -4.72
N ILE A 85 -15.89 -13.55 -5.87
CA ILE A 85 -17.14 -14.02 -6.49
C ILE A 85 -17.10 -15.53 -6.77
N THR A 86 -15.94 -16.08 -7.10
CA THR A 86 -15.79 -17.52 -7.34
C THR A 86 -16.14 -18.37 -6.12
N VAL A 87 -15.92 -17.82 -4.91
CA VAL A 87 -16.22 -18.50 -3.63
C VAL A 87 -17.71 -18.70 -3.44
N LEU A 88 -18.53 -17.82 -4.03
CA LEU A 88 -20.00 -17.87 -3.96
C LEU A 88 -20.56 -19.18 -4.52
N PHE A 89 -19.89 -19.72 -5.55
CA PHE A 89 -20.32 -20.92 -6.28
C PHE A 89 -19.55 -22.17 -5.90
N SER A 90 -18.42 -22.06 -5.20
CA SER A 90 -17.51 -23.17 -4.91
C SER A 90 -17.84 -23.91 -3.62
N ILE A 91 -18.63 -23.31 -2.71
CA ILE A 91 -18.86 -23.88 -1.38
C ILE A 91 -20.18 -24.64 -1.36
N PRO A 92 -20.18 -25.93 -0.97
CA PRO A 92 -21.42 -26.69 -0.82
C PRO A 92 -22.21 -26.19 0.41
N GLY A 93 -23.52 -25.97 0.22
CA GLY A 93 -24.43 -25.50 1.26
C GLY A 93 -25.89 -25.59 0.80
N LYS A 94 -26.82 -25.05 1.61
CA LYS A 94 -28.22 -24.95 1.20
C LYS A 94 -28.36 -23.97 0.05
N ALA A 95 -28.98 -24.40 -1.06
CA ALA A 95 -29.24 -23.55 -2.21
C ALA A 95 -30.21 -22.42 -1.81
N VAL A 96 -29.76 -21.18 -1.90
CA VAL A 96 -30.58 -19.97 -1.71
C VAL A 96 -31.23 -19.57 -3.03
N THR A 97 -30.48 -19.64 -4.12
CA THR A 97 -30.97 -19.30 -5.45
C THR A 97 -30.15 -20.08 -6.48
N SER A 98 -30.81 -20.61 -7.49
CA SER A 98 -30.18 -21.26 -8.64
C SER A 98 -30.38 -20.39 -9.87
N PHE A 99 -29.30 -20.07 -10.57
CA PHE A 99 -29.33 -19.39 -11.86
C PHE A 99 -28.79 -20.34 -12.92
N HIS A 100 -29.62 -20.57 -13.97
CA HIS A 100 -29.18 -21.23 -15.19
C HIS A 100 -28.49 -20.19 -16.09
N PHE A 101 -27.17 -20.26 -16.18
CA PHE A 101 -26.41 -19.42 -17.10
C PHE A 101 -25.82 -20.30 -18.21
N LEU A 102 -26.41 -20.23 -19.39
CA LEU A 102 -26.05 -20.88 -20.67
C LEU A 102 -25.94 -22.42 -20.59
N MET A 103 -25.01 -23.02 -19.88
CA MET A 103 -24.79 -24.47 -19.73
C MET A 103 -24.34 -24.87 -18.32
N TRP A 104 -24.27 -23.93 -17.40
CA TRP A 104 -23.76 -24.16 -16.05
C TRP A 104 -24.84 -23.80 -15.03
N ASP A 105 -25.18 -24.75 -14.20
CA ASP A 105 -26.05 -24.54 -13.06
C ASP A 105 -25.25 -23.88 -11.93
N MET A 106 -25.32 -22.57 -11.85
CA MET A 106 -24.69 -21.81 -10.77
C MET A 106 -25.65 -21.77 -9.57
N VAL A 107 -25.30 -22.46 -8.50
CA VAL A 107 -26.06 -22.48 -7.26
C VAL A 107 -25.38 -21.57 -6.25
N ILE A 108 -26.07 -20.52 -5.85
CA ILE A 108 -25.62 -19.69 -4.72
C ILE A 108 -26.04 -20.37 -3.44
N THR A 109 -25.05 -20.68 -2.60
CA THR A 109 -25.27 -21.31 -1.31
C THR A 109 -25.23 -20.29 -0.17
N ASP A 110 -25.95 -20.55 0.91
CA ASP A 110 -25.99 -19.72 2.11
C ASP A 110 -24.57 -19.58 2.72
N ALA A 111 -23.84 -20.69 2.85
CA ALA A 111 -22.47 -20.72 3.31
C ALA A 111 -21.49 -19.95 2.38
N GLY A 112 -21.71 -20.07 1.06
CA GLY A 112 -20.95 -19.33 0.06
C GLY A 112 -21.15 -17.82 0.17
N LEU A 113 -22.38 -17.37 0.37
CA LEU A 113 -22.73 -15.97 0.53
C LEU A 113 -22.14 -15.37 1.81
N LEU A 114 -22.27 -16.09 2.94
CA LEU A 114 -21.71 -15.67 4.22
C LEU A 114 -20.18 -15.52 4.12
N ARG A 115 -19.50 -16.49 3.50
CA ARG A 115 -18.06 -16.44 3.31
C ARG A 115 -17.62 -15.34 2.35
N PHE A 116 -18.35 -15.15 1.26
CA PHE A 116 -18.11 -14.06 0.33
C PHE A 116 -18.16 -12.69 1.02
N VAL A 117 -19.24 -12.41 1.74
CA VAL A 117 -19.40 -11.14 2.47
C VAL A 117 -18.29 -10.96 3.50
N SER A 118 -17.95 -12.05 4.24
CA SER A 118 -16.86 -12.02 5.22
C SER A 118 -15.51 -11.68 4.58
N ILE A 119 -15.19 -12.25 3.41
CA ILE A 119 -13.95 -11.94 2.66
C ILE A 119 -13.93 -10.47 2.22
N VAL A 120 -15.04 -9.97 1.68
CA VAL A 120 -15.13 -8.57 1.23
C VAL A 120 -14.94 -7.61 2.40
N VAL A 121 -15.59 -7.86 3.53
CA VAL A 121 -15.47 -7.02 4.74
C VAL A 121 -14.04 -7.06 5.28
N ARG A 122 -13.43 -8.26 5.40
CA ARG A 122 -12.02 -8.40 5.85
C ARG A 122 -11.05 -7.63 4.93
N SER A 123 -11.19 -7.82 3.63
CA SER A 123 -10.34 -7.13 2.65
C SER A 123 -10.49 -5.63 2.75
N TRP A 124 -11.72 -5.16 2.90
CA TRP A 124 -12.03 -3.74 3.01
C TRP A 124 -11.46 -3.11 4.28
N LEU A 125 -11.62 -3.77 5.45
CA LEU A 125 -11.05 -3.32 6.71
C LEU A 125 -9.51 -3.32 6.68
N SER A 126 -8.90 -4.38 6.13
CA SER A 126 -7.44 -4.49 6.02
C SER A 126 -6.86 -3.39 5.11
N VAL A 127 -7.51 -3.10 4.00
CA VAL A 127 -7.11 -2.03 3.08
C VAL A 127 -7.25 -0.66 3.73
N GLN A 128 -8.32 -0.41 4.48
CA GLN A 128 -8.47 0.86 5.22
C GLN A 128 -7.33 1.08 6.21
N MET A 129 -6.96 0.04 6.97
CA MET A 129 -5.86 0.13 7.93
C MET A 129 -4.52 0.36 7.24
N ALA A 130 -4.27 -0.28 6.09
CA ALA A 130 -3.08 -0.05 5.29
C ALA A 130 -3.02 1.39 4.72
N ILE A 131 -4.15 1.90 4.22
CA ILE A 131 -4.26 3.29 3.73
C ILE A 131 -3.96 4.28 4.86
N LEU A 132 -4.48 4.02 6.07
CA LEU A 132 -4.24 4.86 7.23
C LEU A 132 -2.76 4.91 7.59
N LEU A 133 -2.07 3.76 7.62
CA LEU A 133 -0.62 3.70 7.88
C LEU A 133 0.16 4.57 6.89
N VAL A 134 -0.10 4.42 5.59
CA VAL A 134 0.61 5.16 4.53
C VAL A 134 0.27 6.66 4.55
N ALA A 135 -0.95 7.02 4.98
CA ALA A 135 -1.35 8.43 5.09
C ALA A 135 -0.71 9.15 6.29
N VAL A 136 -0.45 8.42 7.39
CA VAL A 136 0.03 8.99 8.67
C VAL A 136 1.55 8.81 8.85
N THR A 137 2.21 8.03 7.98
CA THR A 137 3.63 7.70 8.15
C THR A 137 4.37 7.85 6.83
N GLU A 138 5.42 8.66 6.82
CA GLU A 138 6.31 8.81 5.67
C GLU A 138 6.99 7.49 5.32
N PHE A 139 7.13 7.21 4.03
CA PHE A 139 7.72 5.96 3.55
C PHE A 139 9.14 5.68 4.11
N PRO A 140 10.06 6.65 4.21
CA PRO A 140 11.38 6.41 4.82
C PRO A 140 11.30 5.98 6.29
N LYS A 141 10.31 6.50 7.05
CA LYS A 141 10.07 6.11 8.44
C LYS A 141 9.55 4.68 8.56
N ILE A 142 8.74 4.22 7.58
CA ILE A 142 8.28 2.83 7.51
C ILE A 142 9.47 1.89 7.29
N ILE A 143 10.39 2.23 6.37
CA ILE A 143 11.58 1.41 6.11
C ILE A 143 12.48 1.34 7.36
N HIS A 144 12.65 2.47 8.04
CA HIS A 144 13.42 2.49 9.29
C HIS A 144 12.78 1.59 10.36
N ALA A 145 11.45 1.63 10.49
CA ALA A 145 10.72 0.72 11.38
C ALA A 145 10.93 -0.75 11.02
N LEU A 146 10.89 -1.11 9.74
CA LEU A 146 11.14 -2.48 9.26
C LEU A 146 12.55 -2.96 9.59
N ASN A 147 13.57 -2.11 9.49
CA ASN A 147 14.94 -2.47 9.88
C ASN A 147 15.02 -2.85 11.36
N HIS A 148 14.32 -2.13 12.24
CA HIS A 148 14.24 -2.47 13.66
C HIS A 148 13.42 -3.74 13.97
N LEU A 149 12.49 -4.12 13.09
CA LEU A 149 11.70 -5.35 13.18
C LEU A 149 12.48 -6.59 12.70
N ARG A 150 13.82 -6.51 12.61
CA ARG A 150 14.71 -7.57 12.16
C ARG A 150 14.52 -8.03 10.71
N VAL A 151 13.95 -7.19 9.88
CA VAL A 151 13.98 -7.42 8.43
C VAL A 151 15.46 -7.35 7.98
N PRO A 152 15.93 -8.28 7.13
CA PRO A 152 17.33 -8.27 6.67
C PRO A 152 17.74 -6.90 6.14
N THR A 153 18.86 -6.38 6.63
CA THR A 153 19.35 -5.02 6.33
C THR A 153 19.51 -4.80 4.82
N ILE A 154 19.89 -5.85 4.09
CA ILE A 154 20.02 -5.75 2.63
C ILE A 154 18.71 -5.36 1.95
N LEU A 155 17.57 -5.88 2.41
CA LEU A 155 16.25 -5.54 1.85
C LEU A 155 15.88 -4.09 2.15
N THR A 156 16.08 -3.64 3.40
CA THR A 156 15.76 -2.26 3.79
C THR A 156 16.64 -1.24 3.05
N VAL A 157 17.91 -1.58 2.82
CA VAL A 157 18.84 -0.77 2.01
C VAL A 157 18.38 -0.71 0.56
N ILE A 158 18.06 -1.83 -0.06
CA ILE A 158 17.58 -1.88 -1.45
C ILE A 158 16.30 -1.04 -1.61
N ILE A 159 15.33 -1.20 -0.71
CA ILE A 159 14.06 -0.46 -0.76
C ILE A 159 14.29 1.04 -0.54
N SER A 160 15.20 1.43 0.38
CA SER A 160 15.57 2.84 0.59
C SER A 160 16.16 3.47 -0.67
N PHE A 161 17.07 2.76 -1.34
CA PHE A 161 17.62 3.24 -2.61
C PHE A 161 16.56 3.29 -3.71
N LEU A 162 15.73 2.24 -3.83
CA LEU A 162 14.64 2.21 -4.80
C LEU A 162 13.72 3.42 -4.64
N TYR A 163 13.30 3.74 -3.42
CA TYR A 163 12.46 4.91 -3.13
C TYR A 163 13.16 6.20 -3.53
N ARG A 164 14.41 6.40 -3.12
CA ARG A 164 15.17 7.61 -3.45
C ARG A 164 15.36 7.80 -4.95
N TYR A 165 15.73 6.71 -5.66
CA TYR A 165 16.01 6.80 -7.09
C TYR A 165 14.76 6.79 -7.96
N LEU A 166 13.60 6.38 -7.42
CA LEU A 166 12.33 6.47 -8.12
C LEU A 166 12.03 7.91 -8.55
N PHE A 167 12.22 8.90 -7.67
CA PHE A 167 12.02 10.31 -8.01
C PHE A 167 13.03 10.81 -9.03
N VAL A 168 14.29 10.44 -8.89
CA VAL A 168 15.35 10.80 -9.83
C VAL A 168 15.06 10.23 -11.23
N LEU A 169 14.61 8.99 -11.31
CA LEU A 169 14.26 8.35 -12.58
C LEU A 169 12.97 8.93 -13.17
N ALA A 170 11.99 9.28 -12.35
CA ALA A 170 10.78 9.96 -12.80
C ALA A 170 11.10 11.29 -13.47
N ASP A 171 11.97 12.08 -12.87
CA ASP A 171 12.45 13.35 -13.48
C ASP A 171 13.17 13.11 -14.80
N GLU A 172 13.98 12.06 -14.90
CA GLU A 172 14.68 11.69 -16.13
C GLU A 172 13.69 11.26 -17.22
N VAL A 173 12.67 10.48 -16.88
CA VAL A 173 11.58 10.09 -17.80
C VAL A 173 10.86 11.33 -18.31
N MET A 174 10.50 12.26 -17.42
CA MET A 174 9.81 13.50 -17.82
C MET A 174 10.67 14.37 -18.74
N ARG A 175 11.99 14.39 -18.51
CA ARG A 175 12.93 15.08 -19.44
C ARG A 175 12.99 14.42 -20.81
N LEU A 176 13.02 13.08 -20.85
CA LEU A 176 13.02 12.33 -22.12
C LEU A 176 11.71 12.53 -22.88
N LEU A 177 10.56 12.53 -22.19
CA LEU A 177 9.26 12.77 -22.80
C LEU A 177 9.17 14.17 -23.42
N ARG A 178 9.59 15.21 -22.68
CA ARG A 178 9.62 16.58 -23.20
C ARG A 178 10.56 16.72 -24.40
N ALA A 179 11.74 16.10 -24.36
CA ALA A 179 12.66 16.09 -25.48
C ALA A 179 12.07 15.39 -26.71
N ARG A 180 11.30 14.31 -26.51
CA ARG A 180 10.57 13.64 -27.60
C ARG A 180 9.48 14.56 -28.17
N GLU A 181 8.68 15.19 -27.33
CA GLU A 181 7.61 16.10 -27.75
C GLU A 181 8.19 17.27 -28.60
N ALA A 182 9.29 17.87 -28.15
CA ALA A 182 9.95 18.93 -28.89
C ALA A 182 10.47 18.48 -30.28
N ARG A 183 10.89 17.23 -30.43
CA ARG A 183 11.35 16.65 -31.70
C ARG A 183 10.22 16.18 -32.60
N SER A 184 9.04 15.94 -32.05
CA SER A 184 7.84 15.50 -32.77
C SER A 184 6.84 16.62 -33.00
N ALA A 185 7.30 17.86 -32.95
CA ALA A 185 6.48 19.01 -33.25
C ALA A 185 5.89 18.90 -34.67
N VAL A 186 4.58 19.02 -34.77
CA VAL A 186 3.81 18.83 -36.01
C VAL A 186 3.20 20.14 -36.43
N VAL A 187 3.21 20.38 -37.73
CA VAL A 187 2.49 21.50 -38.34
C VAL A 187 0.99 21.30 -38.09
N ALA A 188 0.30 22.37 -37.69
CA ALA A 188 -1.13 22.35 -37.44
C ALA A 188 -1.89 21.80 -38.67
N GLY A 189 -2.68 20.74 -38.46
CA GLY A 189 -3.48 20.08 -39.50
C GLY A 189 -2.93 18.76 -40.05
N SER A 190 -1.74 18.30 -39.66
CA SER A 190 -1.25 16.95 -39.98
C SER A 190 -1.45 15.98 -38.84
N ASN A 191 -1.94 14.78 -39.15
CA ASN A 191 -2.06 13.68 -38.19
C ASN A 191 -0.65 13.21 -37.77
N SER A 192 -0.13 13.83 -36.72
CA SER A 192 1.17 13.52 -36.17
C SER A 192 1.11 12.35 -35.25
N GLY A 193 1.91 11.44 -35.55
CA GLY A 193 2.28 10.42 -34.59
C GLY A 193 2.21 9.03 -35.10
N GLY A 194 2.94 8.65 -36.13
CA GLY A 194 3.27 7.31 -36.56
C GLY A 194 2.34 6.15 -36.14
N SER A 195 2.45 5.00 -36.73
CA SER A 195 1.71 3.82 -36.33
C SER A 195 1.92 3.48 -34.83
N VAL A 196 0.98 2.81 -34.22
CA VAL A 196 1.09 2.33 -32.82
C VAL A 196 2.41 1.58 -32.60
N LEU A 197 2.83 0.79 -33.60
CA LEU A 197 4.10 0.04 -33.57
C LEU A 197 5.31 0.99 -33.56
N TRP A 198 5.28 2.09 -34.31
CA TRP A 198 6.34 3.10 -34.29
C TRP A 198 6.45 3.77 -32.92
N ARG A 199 5.31 4.15 -32.32
CA ARG A 199 5.27 4.73 -30.97
C ARG A 199 5.84 3.76 -29.93
N ALA A 200 5.46 2.49 -30.01
CA ALA A 200 5.97 1.44 -29.11
C ALA A 200 7.49 1.28 -29.25
N ARG A 201 8.01 1.28 -30.48
CA ARG A 201 9.46 1.20 -30.74
C ARG A 201 10.21 2.41 -30.16
N VAL A 202 9.70 3.63 -30.37
CA VAL A 202 10.32 4.84 -29.82
C VAL A 202 10.30 4.80 -28.28
N THR A 203 9.19 4.41 -27.67
CA THR A 203 9.10 4.30 -26.21
C THR A 203 10.03 3.20 -25.68
N GLY A 204 10.12 2.06 -26.37
CA GLY A 204 11.07 1.00 -26.04
C GLY A 204 12.53 1.45 -26.08
N ASN A 205 12.92 2.22 -27.09
CA ASN A 205 14.27 2.80 -27.20
C ASN A 205 14.55 3.78 -26.06
N MET A 206 13.54 4.62 -25.68
CA MET A 206 13.67 5.53 -24.54
C MET A 206 13.85 4.76 -23.22
N ALA A 207 13.08 3.68 -23.02
CA ALA A 207 13.20 2.82 -21.85
C ALA A 207 14.59 2.15 -21.80
N GLY A 208 15.10 1.66 -22.95
CA GLY A 208 16.45 1.10 -23.05
C GLY A 208 17.55 2.11 -22.69
N GLN A 209 17.45 3.36 -23.19
CA GLN A 209 18.39 4.42 -22.82
C GLN A 209 18.30 4.79 -21.33
N LEU A 210 17.09 4.86 -20.77
CA LEU A 210 16.92 5.10 -19.35
C LEU A 210 17.56 4.00 -18.50
N PHE A 211 17.38 2.75 -18.90
CA PHE A 211 18.01 1.60 -18.24
C PHE A 211 19.54 1.70 -18.24
N LEU A 212 20.15 1.93 -19.39
CA LEU A 212 21.61 2.08 -19.49
C LEU A 212 22.14 3.22 -18.61
N ARG A 213 21.48 4.38 -18.65
CA ARG A 213 21.86 5.53 -17.81
C ARG A 213 21.70 5.24 -16.31
N SER A 214 20.64 4.52 -15.93
CA SER A 214 20.43 4.15 -14.53
C SER A 214 21.46 3.14 -14.06
N TYR A 215 21.84 2.19 -14.90
CA TYR A 215 22.89 1.22 -14.62
C TYR A 215 24.25 1.90 -14.39
N GLU A 216 24.71 2.73 -15.34
CA GLU A 216 25.96 3.50 -15.19
C GLU A 216 25.94 4.41 -13.96
N ARG A 217 24.78 4.98 -13.63
CA ARG A 217 24.63 5.80 -12.40
C ARG A 217 24.77 4.94 -11.16
N SER A 218 24.18 3.75 -11.13
CA SER A 218 24.27 2.84 -10.00
C SER A 218 25.71 2.46 -9.69
N ASP A 219 26.52 2.15 -10.72
CA ASP A 219 27.93 1.85 -10.59
C ASP A 219 28.73 3.03 -10.00
N ARG A 220 28.48 4.24 -10.51
CA ARG A 220 29.14 5.45 -9.98
C ARG A 220 28.79 5.70 -8.52
N VAL A 221 27.52 5.54 -8.16
CA VAL A 221 27.04 5.74 -6.79
C VAL A 221 27.63 4.67 -5.87
N TYR A 222 27.63 3.42 -6.28
CA TYR A 222 28.17 2.32 -5.50
C TYR A 222 29.68 2.49 -5.25
N ASN A 223 30.46 2.83 -6.25
CA ASN A 223 31.88 3.09 -6.13
C ASN A 223 32.17 4.30 -5.21
N ALA A 224 31.37 5.36 -5.31
CA ALA A 224 31.44 6.50 -4.42
C ALA A 224 31.10 6.17 -2.96
N MET A 225 30.17 5.23 -2.74
CA MET A 225 29.84 4.74 -1.39
C MET A 225 30.98 3.88 -0.82
N LEU A 226 31.58 3.00 -1.61
CA LEU A 226 32.72 2.19 -1.19
C LEU A 226 33.89 3.08 -0.77
N SER A 227 34.21 4.12 -1.54
CA SER A 227 35.28 5.07 -1.19
C SER A 227 35.00 5.90 0.06
N ARG A 228 33.72 5.99 0.48
CA ARG A 228 33.30 6.61 1.75
C ARG A 228 33.20 5.61 2.92
N GLY A 229 33.63 4.36 2.72
CA GLY A 229 33.64 3.33 3.76
C GLY A 229 32.30 2.61 3.98
N TYR A 230 31.44 2.56 2.93
CA TYR A 230 30.19 1.81 3.01
C TYR A 230 30.44 0.33 3.26
N LYS A 231 29.79 -0.23 4.29
CA LYS A 231 29.94 -1.65 4.72
C LYS A 231 28.63 -2.44 4.63
N GLY A 232 27.68 -1.99 3.80
CA GLY A 232 26.38 -2.67 3.62
C GLY A 232 25.26 -2.13 4.50
N GLU A 233 25.53 -1.15 5.35
CA GLU A 233 24.54 -0.53 6.24
C GLU A 233 24.39 0.96 5.94
N LEU A 234 23.16 1.45 5.90
CA LEU A 234 22.88 2.88 5.83
C LEU A 234 22.74 3.45 7.24
N MET A 235 23.70 4.26 7.63
CA MET A 235 23.62 5.00 8.89
C MET A 235 22.62 6.15 8.74
N THR A 236 21.56 6.15 9.53
CA THR A 236 20.57 7.23 9.61
C THR A 236 20.82 8.04 10.89
N MET A 237 20.82 9.38 10.78
CA MET A 237 21.07 10.27 11.91
C MET A 237 19.88 10.42 12.87
N HIS A 238 18.72 9.85 12.56
CA HIS A 238 17.52 10.01 13.36
C HIS A 238 17.39 8.86 14.37
N SER A 239 17.79 9.10 15.61
CA SER A 239 17.41 8.25 16.74
C SER A 239 16.01 8.63 17.18
N HIS A 240 15.02 7.78 16.89
CA HIS A 240 13.70 7.91 17.50
C HIS A 240 13.81 7.38 18.95
N GLU A 241 13.63 8.27 19.91
CA GLU A 241 13.52 7.90 21.32
C GLU A 241 12.10 7.39 21.59
N TYR A 242 12.00 6.22 22.21
CA TYR A 242 10.74 5.66 22.65
C TYR A 242 10.14 6.55 23.76
N ARG A 243 8.95 7.05 23.52
CA ARG A 243 8.16 7.73 24.55
C ARG A 243 7.26 6.71 25.26
N ALA A 244 7.09 6.89 26.58
CA ALA A 244 6.17 6.04 27.35
C ALA A 244 4.73 6.09 26.81
N SER A 245 4.31 7.23 26.26
CA SER A 245 3.01 7.39 25.58
C SER A 245 2.81 6.44 24.40
N ASP A 246 3.87 6.13 23.66
CA ASP A 246 3.80 5.28 22.47
C ASP A 246 3.50 3.83 22.85
N TRP A 247 4.09 3.35 23.93
CA TRP A 247 3.80 2.04 24.49
C TRP A 247 2.38 1.91 25.03
N GLN A 248 1.87 2.97 25.69
CA GLN A 248 0.50 2.98 26.19
C GLN A 248 -0.51 2.88 25.06
N ILE A 249 -0.36 3.70 24.01
CA ILE A 249 -1.26 3.68 22.85
C ILE A 249 -1.16 2.33 22.12
N GLY A 250 0.06 1.83 21.90
CA GLY A 250 0.27 0.51 21.28
C GLY A 250 -0.42 -0.61 22.06
N SER A 251 -0.29 -0.61 23.39
CA SER A 251 -0.91 -1.61 24.28
C SER A 251 -2.45 -1.54 24.23
N ILE A 252 -3.03 -0.34 24.25
CA ILE A 252 -4.49 -0.15 24.16
C ILE A 252 -5.02 -0.73 22.85
N VAL A 253 -4.38 -0.42 21.73
CA VAL A 253 -4.80 -0.93 20.42
C VAL A 253 -4.63 -2.44 20.35
N PHE A 254 -3.54 -3.00 20.91
CA PHE A 254 -3.31 -4.43 20.94
C PHE A 254 -4.35 -5.17 21.78
N ILE A 255 -4.73 -4.61 22.93
CA ILE A 255 -5.85 -5.13 23.75
C ILE A 255 -7.15 -5.09 22.95
N GLY A 256 -7.43 -4.02 22.24
CA GLY A 256 -8.60 -3.94 21.36
C GLY A 256 -8.63 -5.03 20.28
N ILE A 257 -7.50 -5.33 19.67
CA ILE A 257 -7.33 -6.43 18.70
C ILE A 257 -7.63 -7.79 19.37
N LEU A 258 -7.11 -8.01 20.58
CA LEU A 258 -7.37 -9.25 21.32
C LEU A 258 -8.85 -9.40 21.69
N ILE A 259 -9.50 -8.33 22.13
CA ILE A 259 -10.94 -8.31 22.42
C ILE A 259 -11.73 -8.69 21.17
N ALA A 260 -11.41 -8.10 20.01
CA ALA A 260 -12.06 -8.41 18.74
C ALA A 260 -11.89 -9.91 18.38
N GLN A 261 -10.70 -10.50 18.64
CA GLN A 261 -10.45 -11.92 18.42
C GLN A 261 -11.26 -12.83 19.35
N ILE A 262 -11.39 -12.45 20.62
CA ILE A 262 -12.17 -13.21 21.59
C ILE A 262 -13.65 -13.15 21.22
N VAL A 263 -14.18 -11.95 20.98
CA VAL A 263 -15.59 -11.73 20.59
C VAL A 263 -15.93 -12.45 19.28
N GLY A 264 -15.03 -12.47 18.31
CA GLY A 264 -15.25 -13.16 17.04
C GLY A 264 -15.29 -14.69 17.14
N ARG A 265 -14.83 -15.28 18.25
CA ARG A 265 -14.84 -16.73 18.51
C ARG A 265 -15.88 -17.15 19.54
N LEU A 266 -16.53 -16.18 20.17
CA LEU A 266 -17.69 -16.48 21.00
C LEU A 266 -18.87 -16.87 20.08
N PRO A 267 -19.63 -17.92 20.42
CA PRO A 267 -20.75 -18.43 19.63
C PRO A 267 -21.90 -17.43 19.56
#